data_22572b4c5b91e93b0e97862b70647e9e
#
_entry.id   22572b4c5b91e93b0e97862b70647e9e
#
_cell.length_a   1.000
_cell.length_b   1.000
_cell.length_c   1.000
_cell.angle_alpha   90.00
_cell.angle_beta   90.00
_cell.angle_gamma   90.00
#
_symmetry.space_group_name_H-M   'P 1'
#
loop_
_entity.id
_entity.type
_entity.pdbx_description
1 polymer ?
#
loop_
_entity_poly.entity_id
_entity_poly.type
_entity_poly.pdbx_seq_one_letter_code
_entity_poly.pdbx_strand_id
1 'polypeptide(L)'
;TGRARQGTIRAPQFTGGGVAFPPGMRSFDVKVNRKARRAALRGALSHHAANGTLAVLDAGSFESPSTKQAKGVLEEWGKDAPVLVVAHEDEEAVVRSFRNLERVLVTVPAELEVAAVVWARALVVTEGALPLVEQRAGKEASA
;
A
#
# COMPACT_ATOMS: atom_id res chain seq x y z
N THR A 1 55.95 24.75 22.38
CA THR A 1 55.19 23.93 23.36
C THR A 1 55.09 22.45 22.98
N GLY A 2 55.48 22.04 21.77
CA GLY A 2 55.49 20.65 21.30
C GLY A 2 54.13 20.02 21.05
N ARG A 3 53.03 20.74 21.19
CA ARG A 3 51.68 20.26 20.90
C ARG A 3 51.28 20.53 19.45
N ALA A 4 50.60 19.56 18.81
CA ALA A 4 50.03 19.74 17.50
C ALA A 4 48.96 20.86 17.50
N ARG A 5 48.96 21.69 16.45
CA ARG A 5 48.01 22.79 16.30
C ARG A 5 46.69 22.22 15.75
N GLN A 6 45.62 22.23 16.57
CA GLN A 6 44.34 21.65 16.22
C GLN A 6 43.28 22.71 15.79
N GLY A 7 43.63 23.98 15.88
CA GLY A 7 42.71 25.08 15.51
C GLY A 7 41.58 25.33 16.51
N THR A 8 40.90 24.29 16.97
CA THR A 8 39.82 24.38 17.97
C THR A 8 39.78 23.15 18.86
N ILE A 9 39.39 23.31 20.10
CA ILE A 9 39.15 22.20 21.05
C ILE A 9 37.79 21.50 20.85
N ARG A 10 36.96 22.07 19.98
CA ARG A 10 35.63 21.51 19.65
C ARG A 10 35.60 20.76 18.31
N ALA A 11 36.75 20.39 17.76
CA ALA A 11 36.83 19.58 16.56
C ALA A 11 36.27 18.17 16.83
N PRO A 12 35.74 17.46 15.79
CA PRO A 12 35.05 16.16 15.93
C PRO A 12 35.89 15.07 16.59
N GLN A 13 37.23 15.16 16.53
CA GLN A 13 38.15 14.18 17.13
C GLN A 13 38.30 14.33 18.66
N PHE A 14 37.78 15.39 19.24
CA PHE A 14 37.85 15.62 20.68
C PHE A 14 36.60 15.15 21.40
N THR A 15 36.76 14.63 22.62
CA THR A 15 35.61 14.32 23.50
C THR A 15 34.83 15.60 23.79
N GLY A 16 33.51 15.56 23.52
CA GLY A 16 32.65 16.75 23.61
C GLY A 16 32.77 17.74 22.44
N GLY A 17 33.51 17.37 21.39
CA GLY A 17 33.61 18.14 20.14
C GLY A 17 32.33 18.01 19.28
N GLY A 18 32.33 18.74 18.15
CA GLY A 18 31.21 18.70 17.19
C GLY A 18 31.09 17.37 16.45
N VAL A 19 29.96 17.19 15.74
CA VAL A 19 29.72 16.07 14.86
C VAL A 19 30.05 16.46 13.43
N ALA A 20 30.91 15.66 12.74
CA ALA A 20 31.34 15.96 11.37
C ALA A 20 30.15 15.89 10.37
N PHE A 21 29.26 14.92 10.55
CA PHE A 21 28.05 14.74 9.76
C PHE A 21 26.83 14.67 10.69
N PRO A 22 26.33 15.81 11.18
CA PRO A 22 25.14 15.83 12.02
C PRO A 22 23.90 15.40 11.22
N PRO A 23 22.84 14.90 11.90
CA PRO A 23 21.56 14.69 11.26
C PRO A 23 21.06 15.96 10.60
N GLY A 24 20.81 15.91 9.30
CA GLY A 24 20.30 17.01 8.50
C GLY A 24 19.07 16.62 7.73
N MET A 25 18.29 17.60 7.29
CA MET A 25 17.17 17.36 6.39
C MET A 25 17.69 16.82 5.06
N ARG A 26 17.17 15.68 4.63
CA ARG A 26 17.47 15.09 3.33
C ARG A 26 16.21 14.47 2.74
N SER A 27 16.11 14.42 1.42
CA SER A 27 15.06 13.71 0.73
C SER A 27 15.41 12.23 0.63
N PHE A 28 14.40 11.38 0.86
CA PHE A 28 14.46 9.93 0.66
C PHE A 28 13.74 9.52 -0.62
N ASP A 29 13.28 10.48 -1.42
CA ASP A 29 12.57 10.21 -2.67
C ASP A 29 13.50 9.54 -3.67
N VAL A 30 13.17 8.32 -4.04
CA VAL A 30 13.90 7.53 -5.03
C VAL A 30 13.02 7.36 -6.27
N LYS A 31 13.57 7.73 -7.43
CA LYS A 31 12.89 7.53 -8.71
C LYS A 31 12.78 6.04 -9.03
N VAL A 32 11.53 5.54 -9.13
CA VAL A 32 11.23 4.18 -9.56
C VAL A 32 10.65 4.20 -10.98
N ASN A 33 11.13 3.31 -11.85
CA ASN A 33 10.65 3.19 -13.21
C ASN A 33 9.18 2.77 -13.24
N ARG A 34 8.33 3.49 -14.00
CA ARG A 34 6.89 3.20 -14.13
C ARG A 34 6.62 1.77 -14.60
N LYS A 35 7.38 1.27 -15.60
CA LYS A 35 7.26 -0.10 -16.10
C LYS A 35 7.55 -1.14 -15.02
N ALA A 36 8.57 -0.92 -14.19
CA ALA A 36 8.92 -1.81 -13.08
C ALA A 36 7.79 -1.86 -12.03
N ARG A 37 7.25 -0.70 -11.63
CA ARG A 37 6.13 -0.63 -10.67
C ARG A 37 4.88 -1.34 -11.20
N ARG A 38 4.52 -1.16 -12.46
CA ARG A 38 3.39 -1.86 -13.10
C ARG A 38 3.61 -3.37 -13.18
N ALA A 39 4.82 -3.80 -13.53
CA ALA A 39 5.16 -5.22 -13.56
C ALA A 39 5.06 -5.87 -12.18
N ALA A 40 5.51 -5.18 -11.13
CA ALA A 40 5.39 -5.62 -9.75
C ALA A 40 3.92 -5.74 -9.32
N LEU A 41 3.07 -4.75 -9.66
CA LEU A 41 1.64 -4.80 -9.36
C LEU A 41 0.97 -5.98 -10.06
N ARG A 42 1.25 -6.20 -11.35
CA ARG A 42 0.73 -7.38 -12.08
C ARG A 42 1.14 -8.69 -11.45
N GLY A 43 2.43 -8.81 -11.07
CA GLY A 43 2.94 -10.01 -10.41
C GLY A 43 2.21 -10.29 -9.10
N ALA A 44 2.00 -9.27 -8.27
CA ALA A 44 1.28 -9.39 -7.01
C ALA A 44 -0.21 -9.78 -7.21
N LEU A 45 -0.91 -9.13 -8.15
CA LEU A 45 -2.31 -9.48 -8.48
C LEU A 45 -2.43 -10.90 -9.05
N SER A 46 -1.51 -11.29 -9.94
CA SER A 46 -1.48 -12.64 -10.52
C SER A 46 -1.23 -13.71 -9.44
N HIS A 47 -0.42 -13.42 -8.43
CA HIS A 47 -0.20 -14.29 -7.30
C HIS A 47 -1.50 -14.54 -6.52
N HIS A 48 -2.26 -13.48 -6.20
CA HIS A 48 -3.56 -13.62 -5.53
C HIS A 48 -4.57 -14.40 -6.38
N ALA A 49 -4.62 -14.13 -7.69
CA ALA A 49 -5.50 -14.86 -8.60
C ALA A 49 -5.16 -16.36 -8.68
N ALA A 50 -3.87 -16.70 -8.80
CA ALA A 50 -3.40 -18.09 -8.88
C ALA A 50 -3.67 -18.90 -7.59
N ASN A 51 -3.57 -18.25 -6.43
CA ASN A 51 -3.79 -18.88 -5.12
C ASN A 51 -5.26 -18.87 -4.67
N GLY A 52 -6.20 -18.34 -5.48
CA GLY A 52 -7.60 -18.23 -5.10
C GLY A 52 -7.83 -17.34 -3.88
N THR A 53 -6.96 -16.36 -3.65
CA THR A 53 -7.05 -15.37 -2.59
C THR A 53 -7.55 -14.01 -3.10
N LEU A 54 -8.06 -13.96 -4.32
CA LEU A 54 -8.74 -12.82 -4.91
C LEU A 54 -10.22 -13.13 -5.05
N ALA A 55 -11.08 -12.22 -4.60
CA ALA A 55 -12.52 -12.28 -4.78
C ALA A 55 -13.05 -11.00 -5.42
N VAL A 56 -14.14 -11.11 -6.14
CA VAL A 56 -14.89 -9.98 -6.68
C VAL A 56 -16.14 -9.80 -5.84
N LEU A 57 -16.41 -8.58 -5.43
CA LEU A 57 -17.55 -8.21 -4.60
C LEU A 57 -18.54 -7.38 -5.40
N ASP A 58 -19.80 -7.78 -5.36
CA ASP A 58 -20.90 -6.94 -5.86
C ASP A 58 -21.21 -5.84 -4.83
N ALA A 59 -20.92 -4.59 -5.21
CA ALA A 59 -21.19 -3.42 -4.39
C ALA A 59 -22.69 -3.16 -4.21
N GLY A 60 -23.54 -3.60 -5.15
CA GLY A 60 -24.99 -3.46 -5.10
C GLY A 60 -25.64 -4.16 -3.89
N SER A 61 -24.95 -5.11 -3.29
CA SER A 61 -25.40 -5.77 -2.06
C SER A 61 -25.37 -4.85 -0.82
N PHE A 62 -24.66 -3.70 -0.89
CA PHE A 62 -24.52 -2.73 0.20
C PHE A 62 -25.36 -1.47 -0.06
N GLU A 63 -26.68 -1.53 0.16
CA GLU A 63 -27.57 -0.36 0.05
C GLU A 63 -27.24 0.72 1.09
N SER A 64 -26.75 0.30 2.27
CA SER A 64 -26.35 1.19 3.37
C SER A 64 -25.08 0.70 4.04
N PRO A 65 -24.27 1.59 4.66
CA PRO A 65 -23.06 1.19 5.37
C PRO A 65 -23.36 0.22 6.52
N SER A 66 -22.79 -0.99 6.48
CA SER A 66 -22.99 -2.03 7.50
C SER A 66 -21.72 -2.85 7.74
N THR A 67 -21.03 -2.58 8.85
CA THR A 67 -19.85 -3.35 9.27
C THR A 67 -20.19 -4.80 9.62
N LYS A 68 -21.42 -5.05 10.11
CA LYS A 68 -21.89 -6.41 10.40
C LYS A 68 -21.99 -7.24 9.13
N GLN A 69 -22.55 -6.68 8.07
CA GLN A 69 -22.66 -7.34 6.77
C GLN A 69 -21.26 -7.58 6.17
N ALA A 70 -20.39 -6.55 6.18
CA ALA A 70 -19.02 -6.67 5.70
C ALA A 70 -18.23 -7.77 6.43
N LYS A 71 -18.38 -7.85 7.75
CA LYS A 71 -17.77 -8.92 8.55
C LYS A 71 -18.30 -10.29 8.14
N GLY A 72 -19.63 -10.43 7.99
CA GLY A 72 -20.26 -11.68 7.56
C GLY A 72 -19.73 -12.18 6.21
N VAL A 73 -19.61 -11.27 5.22
CA VAL A 73 -19.05 -11.60 3.90
C VAL A 73 -17.60 -12.12 3.99
N LEU A 74 -16.76 -11.50 4.82
CA LEU A 74 -15.38 -11.97 4.99
C LEU A 74 -15.30 -13.30 5.74
N GLU A 75 -16.14 -13.53 6.73
CA GLU A 75 -16.22 -14.80 7.46
C GLU A 75 -16.72 -15.94 6.56
N GLU A 76 -17.72 -15.69 5.73
CA GLU A 76 -18.24 -16.66 4.75
C GLU A 76 -17.20 -17.02 3.69
N TRP A 77 -16.42 -16.04 3.23
CA TRP A 77 -15.31 -16.28 2.31
C TRP A 77 -14.18 -17.10 2.97
N GLY A 78 -14.00 -17.02 4.27
CA GLY A 78 -13.10 -17.87 5.05
C GLY A 78 -11.62 -17.69 4.78
N LYS A 79 -11.18 -16.51 4.30
CA LYS A 79 -9.77 -16.21 4.07
C LYS A 79 -9.15 -15.47 5.25
N ASP A 80 -7.86 -15.72 5.45
CA ASP A 80 -7.11 -15.12 6.55
C ASP A 80 -6.87 -13.63 6.36
N ALA A 81 -6.99 -12.87 7.46
CA ALA A 81 -6.51 -11.49 7.52
C ALA A 81 -4.96 -11.43 7.52
N PRO A 82 -4.35 -10.36 7.01
CA PRO A 82 -4.94 -9.09 6.59
C PRO A 82 -5.61 -9.14 5.22
N VAL A 83 -6.70 -8.40 5.08
CA VAL A 83 -7.48 -8.28 3.85
C VAL A 83 -7.32 -6.89 3.25
N LEU A 84 -7.11 -6.80 1.94
CA LEU A 84 -7.16 -5.55 1.19
C LEU A 84 -8.47 -5.51 0.40
N VAL A 85 -9.23 -4.45 0.58
CA VAL A 85 -10.46 -4.19 -0.18
C VAL A 85 -10.20 -3.02 -1.12
N VAL A 86 -10.42 -3.23 -2.40
CA VAL A 86 -10.32 -2.19 -3.44
C VAL A 86 -11.73 -1.88 -3.92
N ALA A 87 -12.23 -0.70 -3.56
CA ALA A 87 -13.57 -0.25 -3.91
C ALA A 87 -13.52 0.93 -4.89
N HIS A 88 -14.54 1.09 -5.72
CA HIS A 88 -14.68 2.26 -6.57
C HIS A 88 -14.91 3.53 -5.71
N GLU A 89 -14.50 4.69 -6.21
CA GLU A 89 -14.62 5.96 -5.48
C GLU A 89 -16.08 6.30 -5.13
N ASP A 90 -17.03 5.93 -5.98
CA ASP A 90 -18.46 6.17 -5.79
C ASP A 90 -19.14 5.18 -4.81
N GLU A 91 -18.45 4.09 -4.44
CA GLU A 91 -18.99 3.04 -3.57
C GLU A 91 -18.77 3.33 -2.09
N GLU A 92 -19.21 4.51 -1.64
CA GLU A 92 -19.00 4.98 -0.27
C GLU A 92 -19.59 4.03 0.80
N ALA A 93 -20.71 3.37 0.51
CA ALA A 93 -21.32 2.39 1.41
C ALA A 93 -20.39 1.20 1.68
N VAL A 94 -19.72 0.68 0.66
CA VAL A 94 -18.72 -0.38 0.78
C VAL A 94 -17.52 0.10 1.59
N VAL A 95 -16.95 1.25 1.22
CA VAL A 95 -15.79 1.83 1.92
C VAL A 95 -16.08 2.00 3.41
N ARG A 96 -17.23 2.58 3.78
CA ARG A 96 -17.64 2.79 5.17
C ARG A 96 -17.89 1.47 5.92
N SER A 97 -18.37 0.43 5.22
CA SER A 97 -18.66 -0.88 5.82
C SER A 97 -17.38 -1.63 6.22
N PHE A 98 -16.34 -1.57 5.39
CA PHE A 98 -15.11 -2.33 5.60
C PHE A 98 -14.03 -1.60 6.40
N ARG A 99 -13.95 -0.25 6.35
CA ARG A 99 -12.84 0.52 6.94
C ARG A 99 -12.67 0.37 8.44
N ASN A 100 -13.74 0.01 9.18
CA ASN A 100 -13.72 -0.15 10.64
C ASN A 100 -13.41 -1.59 11.08
N LEU A 101 -13.17 -2.50 10.16
CA LEU A 101 -12.81 -3.88 10.49
C LEU A 101 -11.33 -3.99 10.81
N GLU A 102 -11.00 -4.81 11.82
CA GLU A 102 -9.61 -5.06 12.21
C GLU A 102 -8.85 -5.79 11.10
N ARG A 103 -7.62 -5.34 10.82
CA ARG A 103 -6.74 -5.90 9.80
C ARG A 103 -7.35 -5.90 8.38
N VAL A 104 -8.26 -4.99 8.12
CA VAL A 104 -8.81 -4.70 6.80
C VAL A 104 -8.35 -3.32 6.37
N LEU A 105 -7.69 -3.24 5.21
CA LEU A 105 -7.30 -1.99 4.57
C LEU A 105 -8.24 -1.75 3.39
N VAL A 106 -8.83 -0.57 3.31
CA VAL A 106 -9.66 -0.17 2.17
C VAL A 106 -8.92 0.88 1.36
N THR A 107 -8.88 0.71 0.06
CA THR A 107 -8.25 1.65 -0.88
C THR A 107 -9.09 1.79 -2.15
N VAL A 108 -8.79 2.83 -2.92
CA VAL A 108 -9.37 3.04 -4.25
C VAL A 108 -8.37 2.62 -5.34
N PRO A 109 -8.81 2.28 -6.55
CA PRO A 109 -7.91 1.87 -7.63
C PRO A 109 -6.81 2.89 -7.94
N ALA A 110 -7.09 4.19 -7.79
CA ALA A 110 -6.13 5.26 -8.03
C ALA A 110 -4.97 5.26 -7.02
N GLU A 111 -5.19 4.84 -5.79
CA GLU A 111 -4.20 4.79 -4.71
C GLU A 111 -3.62 3.39 -4.47
N LEU A 112 -4.04 2.39 -5.24
CA LEU A 112 -3.59 1.01 -5.06
C LEU A 112 -2.06 0.89 -5.18
N GLU A 113 -1.40 0.55 -4.09
CA GLU A 113 0.04 0.36 -4.01
C GLU A 113 0.43 -1.12 -4.01
N VAL A 114 1.60 -1.42 -4.59
CA VAL A 114 2.16 -2.78 -4.58
C VAL A 114 2.38 -3.28 -3.15
N ALA A 115 2.82 -2.39 -2.25
CA ALA A 115 3.07 -2.73 -0.86
C ALA A 115 1.79 -3.22 -0.14
N ALA A 116 0.66 -2.58 -0.37
CA ALA A 116 -0.64 -2.97 0.19
C ALA A 116 -1.10 -4.34 -0.34
N VAL A 117 -0.93 -4.60 -1.65
CA VAL A 117 -1.28 -5.89 -2.25
C VAL A 117 -0.41 -7.03 -1.71
N VAL A 118 0.89 -6.81 -1.56
CA VAL A 118 1.83 -7.82 -1.01
C VAL A 118 1.62 -8.03 0.49
N TRP A 119 1.25 -7.00 1.24
CA TRP A 119 0.95 -7.09 2.66
C TRP A 119 -0.30 -7.95 2.93
N ALA A 120 -1.31 -7.86 2.06
CA ALA A 120 -2.56 -8.56 2.21
C ALA A 120 -2.39 -10.07 1.98
N ARG A 121 -3.09 -10.89 2.76
CA ARG A 121 -3.24 -12.34 2.50
C ARG A 121 -4.40 -12.62 1.57
N ALA A 122 -5.39 -11.74 1.56
CA ALA A 122 -6.56 -11.85 0.72
C ALA A 122 -6.93 -10.49 0.12
N LEU A 123 -7.41 -10.49 -1.12
CA LEU A 123 -7.73 -9.31 -1.91
C LEU A 123 -9.19 -9.37 -2.36
N VAL A 124 -9.97 -8.38 -2.01
CA VAL A 124 -11.34 -8.18 -2.47
C VAL A 124 -11.38 -6.97 -3.39
N VAL A 125 -11.94 -7.11 -4.58
CA VAL A 125 -12.09 -6.02 -5.55
C VAL A 125 -13.57 -5.91 -5.87
N THR A 126 -14.14 -4.71 -5.83
CA THR A 126 -15.51 -4.51 -6.29
C THR A 126 -15.60 -4.61 -7.80
N GLU A 127 -16.77 -4.99 -8.32
CA GLU A 127 -17.00 -5.09 -9.77
C GLU A 127 -16.74 -3.75 -10.47
N GLY A 128 -17.12 -2.63 -9.84
CA GLY A 128 -16.86 -1.29 -10.37
C GLY A 128 -15.39 -0.89 -10.38
N ALA A 129 -14.60 -1.39 -9.43
CA ALA A 129 -13.16 -1.11 -9.35
C ALA A 129 -12.32 -2.01 -10.27
N LEU A 130 -12.80 -3.19 -10.64
CA LEU A 130 -12.04 -4.19 -11.39
C LEU A 130 -11.44 -3.64 -12.70
N PRO A 131 -12.20 -2.98 -13.61
CA PRO A 131 -11.64 -2.45 -14.85
C PRO A 131 -10.55 -1.40 -14.62
N LEU A 132 -10.65 -0.59 -13.55
CA LEU A 132 -9.65 0.41 -13.20
C LEU A 132 -8.36 -0.24 -12.67
N VAL A 133 -8.49 -1.31 -11.89
CA VAL A 133 -7.33 -2.10 -11.41
C VAL A 133 -6.62 -2.76 -12.59
N GLU A 134 -7.35 -3.33 -13.54
CA GLU A 134 -6.80 -3.92 -14.75
C GLU A 134 -6.08 -2.88 -15.62
N GLN A 135 -6.66 -1.69 -15.81
CA GLN A 135 -6.04 -0.60 -16.54
C GLN A 135 -4.74 -0.15 -15.86
N ARG A 136 -4.74 -0.03 -14.54
CA ARG A 136 -3.55 0.37 -13.76
C ARG A 136 -2.42 -0.67 -13.85
N ALA A 137 -2.76 -1.95 -13.85
CA ALA A 137 -1.82 -3.06 -14.00
C ALA A 137 -1.43 -3.32 -15.46
N GLY A 138 -2.26 -2.90 -16.42
CA GLY A 138 -2.10 -3.15 -17.84
C GLY A 138 -0.83 -2.56 -18.45
N LYS A 139 -0.44 -3.07 -19.63
CA LYS A 139 0.51 -2.39 -20.49
C LYS A 139 -0.16 -1.12 -21.03
N GLU A 140 0.56 0.02 -21.01
CA GLU A 140 0.19 1.11 -21.92
C GLU A 140 0.08 0.52 -23.32
N ALA A 141 -1.08 0.67 -23.95
CA ALA A 141 -1.16 0.50 -25.39
C ALA A 141 -0.08 1.42 -25.97
N SER A 142 0.89 0.85 -26.63
CA SER A 142 1.91 1.62 -27.33
C SER A 142 1.19 2.52 -28.31
N ALA A 143 1.15 3.83 -28.00
CA ALA A 143 0.75 4.85 -28.96
C ALA A 143 1.79 4.92 -30.07
#